data_cf3a97d9fcbdce8c64a1f2f8c8e56b76
#
_entry.id   cf3a97d9fcbdce8c64a1f2f8c8e56b76
#
_cell.length_a   1.000
_cell.length_b   1.000
_cell.length_c   1.000
_cell.angle_alpha   90.00
_cell.angle_beta   90.00
_cell.angle_gamma   90.00
#
_symmetry.space_group_name_H-M   'P 1'
#
loop_
_entity.id
_entity.type
_entity.pdbx_description
1 polymer ?
#
loop_
_entity_poly.entity_id
_entity_poly.type
_entity_poly.pdbx_seq_one_letter_code
_entity_poly.pdbx_strand_id
1 'polypeptide(L)'
;MVLALWVGGAAALPARAEAQNGEQGQVRKERRAGNILSSRQIEKIVLPRMSGMQYIGPEYDPAAMAYRLKFIENGKVYYVDVDARTGRIIGQSN
;
A
#
# COMPACT_ATOMS: atom_id res chain seq x y z
N MET A 1 -7.56 -15.05 -41.37
CA MET A 1 -7.38 -13.69 -41.41
C MET A 1 -7.94 -12.97 -40.24
N VAL A 2 -9.00 -13.39 -39.81
CA VAL A 2 -9.57 -12.74 -38.73
C VAL A 2 -8.78 -12.80 -37.49
N LEU A 3 -8.13 -13.86 -37.28
CA LEU A 3 -7.41 -14.03 -36.10
C LEU A 3 -6.50 -12.93 -35.76
N ALA A 4 -5.97 -12.31 -36.70
CA ALA A 4 -5.04 -11.26 -36.46
C ALA A 4 -5.59 -10.23 -35.50
N LEU A 5 -6.84 -10.08 -35.49
CA LEU A 5 -7.43 -9.06 -34.68
C LEU A 5 -7.28 -9.27 -33.22
N TRP A 6 -7.73 -10.36 -32.76
CA TRP A 6 -7.76 -10.49 -31.33
C TRP A 6 -6.39 -10.54 -30.74
N VAL A 7 -5.44 -10.75 -31.54
CA VAL A 7 -4.09 -10.70 -31.04
C VAL A 7 -3.78 -9.32 -30.55
N GLY A 8 -4.20 -8.34 -31.31
CA GLY A 8 -3.94 -6.99 -30.91
C GLY A 8 -4.60 -6.64 -29.61
N GLY A 9 -5.79 -7.19 -29.42
CA GLY A 9 -6.48 -6.88 -28.21
C GLY A 9 -5.76 -7.33 -26.97
N ALA A 10 -5.10 -8.43 -27.08
CA ALA A 10 -4.41 -8.95 -25.93
C ALA A 10 -3.28 -8.06 -25.51
N ALA A 11 -2.65 -7.40 -26.44
CA ALA A 11 -1.52 -6.59 -26.13
C ALA A 11 -1.86 -5.32 -25.37
N ALA A 12 -3.09 -4.94 -25.38
CA ALA A 12 -3.44 -3.67 -24.77
C ALA A 12 -3.46 -3.70 -23.26
N LEU A 13 -3.65 -4.85 -22.69
CA LEU A 13 -3.79 -4.92 -21.25
C LEU A 13 -2.55 -4.75 -20.42
N PRO A 14 -1.44 -5.27 -20.84
CA PRO A 14 -0.25 -5.29 -20.01
C PRO A 14 0.22 -3.97 -19.44
N ALA A 15 0.13 -2.93 -20.18
CA ALA A 15 0.64 -1.66 -19.73
C ALA A 15 -0.07 -1.20 -18.44
N ARG A 16 -1.37 -1.39 -18.43
CA ARG A 16 -2.12 -0.96 -17.28
C ARG A 16 -1.86 -1.84 -16.08
N ALA A 17 -1.74 -3.12 -16.33
CA ALA A 17 -1.47 -4.04 -15.26
C ALA A 17 -0.12 -3.76 -14.63
N GLU A 18 0.85 -3.37 -15.42
CA GLU A 18 2.15 -3.03 -14.88
C GLU A 18 2.11 -1.82 -13.98
N ALA A 19 1.36 -0.81 -14.39
CA ALA A 19 1.26 0.39 -13.60
C ALA A 19 0.63 0.09 -12.24
N GLN A 20 -0.37 -0.76 -12.23
CA GLN A 20 -1.02 -1.10 -10.98
C GLN A 20 -0.17 -1.99 -10.11
N ASN A 21 0.61 -2.85 -10.72
CA ASN A 21 1.39 -3.81 -9.96
C ASN A 21 2.72 -3.27 -9.46
N GLY A 22 3.14 -2.11 -9.93
CA GLY A 22 4.43 -1.59 -9.56
C GLY A 22 4.63 -1.54 -8.05
N GLU A 23 3.75 -0.84 -7.39
CA GLU A 23 3.85 -0.68 -5.95
C GLU A 23 3.46 -1.95 -5.22
N GLN A 24 2.36 -2.56 -5.63
CA GLN A 24 1.92 -3.78 -4.99
C GLN A 24 2.89 -4.93 -5.19
N GLY A 25 3.52 -4.96 -6.36
CA GLY A 25 4.52 -5.98 -6.63
C GLY A 25 5.71 -5.83 -5.71
N GLN A 26 6.14 -4.60 -5.47
CA GLN A 26 7.25 -4.33 -4.56
C GLN A 26 6.91 -4.79 -3.15
N VAL A 27 5.72 -4.49 -2.67
CA VAL A 27 5.29 -4.90 -1.34
C VAL A 27 5.30 -6.42 -1.21
N ARG A 28 4.75 -7.11 -2.18
CA ARG A 28 4.72 -8.57 -2.13
C ARG A 28 6.10 -9.18 -2.13
N LYS A 29 6.99 -8.59 -2.91
CA LYS A 29 8.35 -9.09 -3.00
C LYS A 29 9.06 -8.95 -1.67
N GLU A 30 8.97 -7.78 -1.06
CA GLU A 30 9.62 -7.54 0.22
C GLU A 30 9.03 -8.39 1.33
N ARG A 31 7.73 -8.61 1.29
CA ARG A 31 7.07 -9.43 2.29
C ARG A 31 7.47 -10.89 2.17
N ARG A 32 7.57 -11.40 0.94
CA ARG A 32 8.00 -12.77 0.72
C ARG A 32 9.42 -13.00 1.19
N ALA A 33 10.25 -11.98 1.04
CA ALA A 33 11.64 -12.07 1.48
C ALA A 33 11.76 -11.91 2.99
N GLY A 34 10.67 -11.62 3.68
CA GLY A 34 10.70 -11.45 5.12
C GLY A 34 11.24 -10.10 5.55
N ASN A 35 11.37 -9.16 4.62
CA ASN A 35 11.94 -7.87 4.93
C ASN A 35 10.95 -6.91 5.58
N ILE A 36 9.66 -7.06 5.28
CA ILE A 36 8.66 -6.17 5.84
C ILE A 36 7.42 -6.95 6.28
N LEU A 37 6.66 -6.34 7.16
CA LEU A 37 5.37 -6.85 7.57
C LEU A 37 4.34 -6.49 6.51
N SER A 38 3.24 -7.22 6.47
CA SER A 38 2.16 -6.90 5.54
C SER A 38 1.37 -5.71 6.06
N SER A 39 0.61 -5.07 5.19
CA SER A 39 -0.24 -3.96 5.60
C SER A 39 -1.24 -4.42 6.67
N ARG A 40 -1.76 -5.64 6.55
CA ARG A 40 -2.67 -6.16 7.54
C ARG A 40 -2.03 -6.30 8.91
N GLN A 41 -0.79 -6.76 8.96
CA GLN A 41 -0.08 -6.87 10.22
C GLN A 41 0.16 -5.51 10.83
N ILE A 42 0.51 -4.54 10.00
CA ILE A 42 0.70 -3.17 10.46
C ILE A 42 -0.61 -2.60 11.01
N GLU A 43 -1.70 -2.83 10.28
CA GLU A 43 -3.01 -2.35 10.72
C GLU A 43 -3.39 -2.93 12.07
N LYS A 44 -3.13 -4.20 12.28
CA LYS A 44 -3.45 -4.84 13.55
C LYS A 44 -2.69 -4.22 14.72
N ILE A 45 -1.49 -3.76 14.45
CA ILE A 45 -0.67 -3.14 15.47
C ILE A 45 -1.12 -1.71 15.77
N VAL A 46 -1.42 -0.96 14.72
CA VAL A 46 -1.61 0.48 14.84
C VAL A 46 -3.06 0.91 15.06
N LEU A 47 -4.00 0.29 14.34
CA LEU A 47 -5.39 0.75 14.41
C LEU A 47 -5.98 0.77 15.82
N PRO A 48 -5.68 -0.19 16.69
CA PRO A 48 -6.22 -0.11 18.05
C PRO A 48 -5.81 1.14 18.82
N ARG A 49 -4.70 1.78 18.40
CA ARG A 49 -4.21 2.99 19.05
C ARG A 49 -4.87 4.24 18.50
N MET A 50 -5.61 4.10 17.39
CA MET A 50 -6.19 5.24 16.68
C MET A 50 -7.71 5.24 16.76
N SER A 51 -8.25 4.89 17.90
CA SER A 51 -9.70 4.84 18.05
C SER A 51 -10.27 6.24 17.92
N GLY A 52 -11.47 6.33 17.36
CA GLY A 52 -12.12 7.61 17.19
C GLY A 52 -11.86 8.27 15.85
N MET A 53 -10.94 7.74 15.05
CA MET A 53 -10.68 8.27 13.73
C MET A 53 -11.19 7.32 12.67
N GLN A 54 -11.57 7.86 11.53
CA GLN A 54 -12.01 7.04 10.41
C GLN A 54 -10.79 6.64 9.59
N TYR A 55 -10.55 5.35 9.47
CA TYR A 55 -9.41 4.85 8.73
C TYR A 55 -9.73 4.82 7.24
N ILE A 56 -8.84 5.34 6.41
CA ILE A 56 -9.03 5.37 4.97
C ILE A 56 -8.25 4.26 4.27
N GLY A 57 -7.08 3.96 4.76
CA GLY A 57 -6.29 2.88 4.16
C GLY A 57 -4.80 3.13 4.24
N PRO A 58 -4.02 2.10 3.87
CA PRO A 58 -2.56 2.19 3.92
C PRO A 58 -1.99 2.58 2.57
N GLU A 59 -0.80 3.13 2.61
CA GLU A 59 -0.04 3.44 1.42
C GLU A 59 1.42 3.06 1.72
N TYR A 60 2.03 2.25 0.87
CA TYR A 60 3.39 1.82 1.09
C TYR A 60 4.38 2.69 0.33
N ASP A 61 5.44 3.11 1.01
CA ASP A 61 6.53 3.86 0.40
C ASP A 61 7.76 2.97 0.38
N PRO A 62 8.13 2.42 -0.77
CA PRO A 62 9.27 1.51 -0.83
C PRO A 62 10.60 2.21 -0.55
N ALA A 63 10.72 3.48 -0.89
CA ALA A 63 11.96 4.19 -0.64
C ALA A 63 12.24 4.34 0.86
N ALA A 64 11.20 4.56 1.63
CA ALA A 64 11.32 4.70 3.07
C ALA A 64 11.14 3.39 3.80
N MET A 65 10.67 2.35 3.12
CA MET A 65 10.27 1.08 3.72
C MET A 65 9.31 1.33 4.87
N ALA A 66 8.29 2.13 4.59
CA ALA A 66 7.32 2.54 5.59
C ALA A 66 5.92 2.53 5.02
N TYR A 67 4.94 2.29 5.87
CA TYR A 67 3.54 2.42 5.50
C TYR A 67 3.02 3.75 6.04
N ARG A 68 2.25 4.44 5.22
CA ARG A 68 1.53 5.62 5.66
C ARG A 68 0.07 5.26 5.81
N LEU A 69 -0.42 5.26 7.04
CA LEU A 69 -1.81 4.98 7.31
C LEU A 69 -2.55 6.30 7.34
N LYS A 70 -3.64 6.38 6.59
CA LYS A 70 -4.39 7.63 6.45
C LYS A 70 -5.70 7.54 7.20
N PHE A 71 -6.04 8.60 7.90
CA PHE A 71 -7.26 8.68 8.69
C PHE A 71 -7.94 10.02 8.43
N ILE A 72 -9.22 10.09 8.74
CA ILE A 72 -9.95 11.35 8.73
C ILE A 72 -10.50 11.57 10.12
N GLU A 73 -10.30 12.77 10.63
CA GLU A 73 -10.86 13.18 11.91
C GLU A 73 -11.33 14.61 11.78
N ASN A 74 -12.61 14.84 12.04
CA ASN A 74 -13.19 16.19 11.95
C ASN A 74 -12.96 16.82 10.58
N GLY A 75 -13.06 16.02 9.52
CA GLY A 75 -12.91 16.50 8.18
C GLY A 75 -11.49 16.74 7.72
N LYS A 76 -10.50 16.44 8.55
CA LYS A 76 -9.10 16.64 8.20
C LYS A 76 -8.40 15.30 8.03
N VAL A 77 -7.47 15.26 7.09
CA VAL A 77 -6.67 14.06 6.85
C VAL A 77 -5.51 14.02 7.83
N TYR A 78 -5.32 12.86 8.43
CA TYR A 78 -4.26 12.66 9.40
C TYR A 78 -3.44 11.45 8.98
N TYR A 79 -2.13 11.56 9.04
CA TYR A 79 -1.25 10.46 8.62
C TYR A 79 -0.46 9.91 9.78
N VAL A 80 -0.28 8.60 9.76
CA VAL A 80 0.61 7.92 10.70
C VAL A 80 1.59 7.11 9.87
N ASP A 81 2.87 7.41 9.99
CA ASP A 81 3.91 6.68 9.26
C ASP A 81 4.48 5.61 10.17
N VAL A 82 4.58 4.40 9.65
CA VAL A 82 4.94 3.23 10.41
C VAL A 82 6.09 2.50 9.71
N ASP A 83 7.11 2.16 10.46
CA ASP A 83 8.23 1.39 9.91
C ASP A 83 7.70 0.03 9.47
N ALA A 84 7.89 -0.29 8.20
CA ALA A 84 7.35 -1.52 7.65
C ALA A 84 8.04 -2.77 8.20
N ARG A 85 9.23 -2.63 8.72
CA ARG A 85 9.96 -3.77 9.24
C ARG A 85 9.58 -4.12 10.67
N THR A 86 9.24 -3.14 11.46
CA THR A 86 9.02 -3.35 12.88
C THR A 86 7.61 -3.05 13.37
N GLY A 87 6.86 -2.25 12.62
CA GLY A 87 5.54 -1.82 13.05
C GLY A 87 5.58 -0.63 14.00
N ARG A 88 6.72 0.00 14.16
CA ARG A 88 6.85 1.15 15.05
C ARG A 88 6.40 2.41 14.34
N ILE A 89 5.68 3.25 15.05
CA ILE A 89 5.27 4.54 14.52
C ILE A 89 6.51 5.44 14.47
N ILE A 90 6.80 5.97 13.29
CA ILE A 90 7.98 6.79 13.08
C ILE A 90 7.63 8.24 12.76
N GLY A 91 6.36 8.55 12.56
CA GLY A 91 5.94 9.91 12.29
C GLY A 91 4.44 10.03 12.30
N GLN A 92 3.96 11.23 12.58
CA GLN A 92 2.53 11.51 12.56
C GLN A 92 2.34 12.94 12.07
N SER A 93 1.26 13.15 11.32
CA SER A 93 0.91 14.51 10.92
C SER A 93 -0.18 15.01 11.85
N ASN A 94 -0.37 16.30 11.82
CA ASN A 94 -1.47 16.88 12.58
C ASN A 94 -2.60 17.21 11.65
#